data_d5f89eb85400f64bcf6a7a5404f4eb1b
#
_entry.id   d5f89eb85400f64bcf6a7a5404f4eb1b
#
_cell.length_a   1.000
_cell.length_b   1.000
_cell.length_c   1.000
_cell.angle_alpha   90.00
_cell.angle_beta   90.00
_cell.angle_gamma   90.00
#
_symmetry.space_group_name_H-M   'P 1'
#
loop_
_entity.id
_entity.type
_entity.pdbx_description
1 polymer ?
#
loop_
_entity_poly.entity_id
_entity_poly.type
_entity_poly.pdbx_seq_one_letter_code
_entity_poly.pdbx_strand_id
1 'polypeptide(L)'
;MHFKWRLNASCCASYLNTLRSCIDCYAGDVAQKIITERSIARKISMAWFDRDDIVSLRELRETLSELEYDKLIAEQKARVNSEINPAAIGVAFELGLFEPLKRAIAITKQYIQFPPDVAWAVCLDEAEYLSEFHHVILNSHLRTFADGLVFKITTMPYKHYTLETNTSVPLNRKDDFSYIYLDNLDVAARVSKGNEFEILEKFCEDIFSKRLKNSAWADSGVNLKSLLGTSYLLSSDEKIDQEKMLLLVGKHCNERTRLRARELAGTQRFDDEIGRKLKGALLIRELKSSHRGNAHLVAFSGYEMVIRCADGNPRRFISLLNAFYNASGETGGFKPISPAVQDRTLRAYSYDEYKRMVYEPNQGQKVHDVLSL
;
A
#
# COMPACT_ATOMS: atom_id res chain seq x y z
N MET A 1 24.52 -8.73 13.17
CA MET A 1 23.91 -9.36 14.37
C MET A 1 22.53 -8.81 14.69
N HIS A 2 22.34 -7.49 14.80
CA HIS A 2 21.06 -6.88 15.17
C HIS A 2 19.81 -7.33 14.39
N PHE A 3 19.94 -7.50 13.08
CA PHE A 3 18.77 -7.81 12.22
C PHE A 3 18.10 -9.12 12.60
N LYS A 4 18.86 -10.22 12.74
CA LYS A 4 18.30 -11.53 13.09
C LYS A 4 17.61 -11.50 14.44
N TRP A 5 18.24 -10.93 15.44
CA TRP A 5 17.69 -10.84 16.79
C TRP A 5 16.38 -10.06 16.80
N ARG A 6 16.36 -8.88 16.22
CA ARG A 6 15.14 -8.04 16.19
C ARG A 6 14.01 -8.68 15.41
N LEU A 7 14.32 -9.28 14.27
CA LEU A 7 13.30 -9.96 13.48
C LEU A 7 12.74 -11.17 14.23
N ASN A 8 13.58 -11.95 14.90
CA ASN A 8 13.15 -13.06 15.74
C ASN A 8 12.26 -12.58 16.89
N ALA A 9 12.65 -11.55 17.64
CA ALA A 9 11.87 -11.01 18.74
C ALA A 9 10.51 -10.50 18.27
N SER A 10 10.48 -9.70 17.19
CA SER A 10 9.24 -9.18 16.59
C SER A 10 8.30 -10.31 16.11
N CYS A 11 8.83 -11.32 15.43
CA CYS A 11 8.03 -12.47 15.01
C CYS A 11 7.49 -13.27 16.21
N CYS A 12 8.28 -13.45 17.26
CA CYS A 12 7.85 -14.11 18.49
C CYS A 12 6.79 -13.30 19.24
N ALA A 13 6.92 -11.99 19.32
CA ALA A 13 5.89 -11.11 19.89
C ALA A 13 4.56 -11.19 19.13
N SER A 14 4.60 -11.18 17.81
CA SER A 14 3.43 -11.35 16.93
C SER A 14 2.82 -12.75 17.09
N TYR A 15 3.66 -13.76 17.21
CA TYR A 15 3.23 -15.14 17.46
C TYR A 15 2.43 -15.28 18.75
N LEU A 16 2.85 -14.65 19.86
CA LEU A 16 2.14 -14.73 21.14
C LEU A 16 0.70 -14.17 21.03
N ASN A 17 0.50 -13.12 20.22
CA ASN A 17 -0.84 -12.59 19.95
C ASN A 17 -1.71 -13.60 19.18
N THR A 18 -1.14 -14.26 18.17
CA THR A 18 -1.82 -15.30 17.39
C THR A 18 -2.10 -16.54 18.22
N LEU A 19 -1.15 -16.93 19.08
CA LEU A 19 -1.27 -18.08 19.96
C LEU A 19 -2.44 -17.97 20.92
N ARG A 20 -2.73 -16.78 21.44
CA ARG A 20 -3.92 -16.52 22.25
C ARG A 20 -5.18 -16.93 21.52
N SER A 21 -5.35 -16.46 20.30
CA SER A 21 -6.50 -16.81 19.45
C SER A 21 -6.57 -18.31 19.14
N CYS A 22 -5.42 -18.97 18.95
CA CYS A 22 -5.37 -20.41 18.72
C CYS A 22 -5.84 -21.19 19.96
N ILE A 23 -5.42 -20.80 21.16
CA ILE A 23 -5.89 -21.42 22.43
C ILE A 23 -7.40 -21.21 22.56
N ASP A 24 -7.90 -20.01 22.28
CA ASP A 24 -9.33 -19.72 22.37
C ASP A 24 -10.17 -20.54 21.40
N CYS A 25 -9.64 -20.88 20.21
CA CYS A 25 -10.34 -21.66 19.19
C CYS A 25 -10.23 -23.17 19.36
N TYR A 26 -9.10 -23.68 19.81
CA TYR A 26 -8.78 -25.11 19.70
C TYR A 26 -8.55 -25.84 21.04
N ALA A 27 -8.44 -25.16 22.18
CA ALA A 27 -8.07 -25.77 23.44
C ALA A 27 -9.25 -26.29 24.31
N GLY A 28 -10.48 -26.37 23.78
CA GLY A 28 -11.62 -26.90 24.48
C GLY A 28 -12.31 -25.92 25.44
N ASP A 29 -12.72 -26.38 26.65
CA ASP A 29 -13.41 -25.54 27.63
C ASP A 29 -12.46 -24.55 28.35
N VAL A 30 -13.03 -23.66 29.18
CA VAL A 30 -12.27 -22.62 29.89
C VAL A 30 -11.15 -23.19 30.77
N ALA A 31 -11.42 -24.28 31.49
CA ALA A 31 -10.43 -24.90 32.36
C ALA A 31 -9.27 -25.49 31.56
N GLN A 32 -9.59 -26.13 30.44
CA GLN A 32 -8.59 -26.70 29.53
C GLN A 32 -7.75 -25.60 28.87
N LYS A 33 -8.36 -24.47 28.49
CA LYS A 33 -7.65 -23.30 27.93
C LYS A 33 -6.61 -22.78 28.92
N ILE A 34 -6.94 -22.62 30.19
CA ILE A 34 -6.02 -22.13 31.22
C ILE A 34 -4.85 -23.09 31.40
N ILE A 35 -5.13 -24.40 31.50
CA ILE A 35 -4.09 -25.43 31.66
C ILE A 35 -3.16 -25.45 30.44
N THR A 36 -3.72 -25.37 29.25
CA THR A 36 -2.99 -25.36 27.98
C THR A 36 -2.11 -24.13 27.87
N GLU A 37 -2.67 -22.92 28.13
CA GLU A 37 -1.90 -21.68 28.15
C GLU A 37 -0.70 -21.78 29.11
N ARG A 38 -0.94 -22.21 30.34
CA ARG A 38 0.11 -22.31 31.35
C ARG A 38 1.23 -23.28 30.93
N SER A 39 0.86 -24.41 30.36
CA SER A 39 1.83 -25.44 29.94
C SER A 39 2.67 -24.95 28.76
N ILE A 40 2.05 -24.30 27.78
CA ILE A 40 2.73 -23.74 26.62
C ILE A 40 3.65 -22.59 27.05
N ALA A 41 3.12 -21.63 27.85
CA ALA A 41 3.87 -20.48 28.31
C ALA A 41 5.14 -20.88 29.07
N ARG A 42 5.03 -21.81 29.98
CA ARG A 42 6.17 -22.33 30.76
C ARG A 42 7.24 -22.97 29.86
N LYS A 43 6.82 -23.79 28.88
CA LYS A 43 7.79 -24.44 27.97
C LYS A 43 8.44 -23.48 27.00
N ILE A 44 7.70 -22.50 26.51
CA ILE A 44 8.27 -21.44 25.66
C ILE A 44 9.24 -20.59 26.47
N SER A 45 8.89 -20.23 27.70
CA SER A 45 9.77 -19.48 28.59
C SER A 45 11.11 -20.18 28.84
N MET A 46 11.08 -21.49 29.11
CA MET A 46 12.31 -22.30 29.18
C MET A 46 13.13 -22.26 27.90
N ALA A 47 12.47 -22.28 26.73
CA ALA A 47 13.16 -22.29 25.45
C ALA A 47 13.76 -20.91 25.06
N TRP A 48 13.13 -19.81 25.48
CA TRP A 48 13.53 -18.46 25.11
C TRP A 48 14.39 -17.76 26.14
N PHE A 49 14.14 -18.03 27.45
CA PHE A 49 14.69 -17.25 28.56
C PHE A 49 15.42 -18.10 29.59
N ASP A 50 15.37 -19.44 29.46
CA ASP A 50 15.85 -20.39 30.49
C ASP A 50 15.18 -20.16 31.86
N ARG A 51 13.85 -19.87 31.84
CA ARG A 51 13.03 -19.60 33.01
C ARG A 51 11.81 -20.52 33.04
N ASP A 52 11.43 -21.01 34.22
CA ASP A 52 10.28 -21.92 34.40
C ASP A 52 9.15 -21.31 35.23
N ASP A 53 9.33 -20.10 35.73
CA ASP A 53 8.40 -19.36 36.59
C ASP A 53 7.29 -18.64 35.81
N ILE A 54 7.45 -18.43 34.50
CA ILE A 54 6.48 -17.78 33.66
C ILE A 54 5.36 -18.74 33.26
N VAL A 55 4.12 -18.39 33.58
CA VAL A 55 2.98 -19.29 33.44
C VAL A 55 1.81 -18.73 32.60
N SER A 56 1.97 -17.55 32.00
CA SER A 56 0.96 -16.96 31.13
C SER A 56 1.57 -16.33 29.89
N LEU A 57 0.78 -16.24 28.80
CA LEU A 57 1.21 -15.54 27.58
C LEU A 57 1.47 -14.06 27.82
N ARG A 58 0.76 -13.47 28.78
CA ARG A 58 0.94 -12.08 29.17
C ARG A 58 2.33 -11.86 29.77
N GLU A 59 2.70 -12.66 30.79
CA GLU A 59 4.03 -12.60 31.40
C GLU A 59 5.15 -12.88 30.40
N LEU A 60 4.95 -13.84 29.49
CA LEU A 60 5.88 -14.13 28.40
C LEU A 60 6.12 -12.92 27.51
N ARG A 61 5.06 -12.19 27.18
CA ARG A 61 5.15 -10.98 26.35
C ARG A 61 5.82 -9.83 27.09
N GLU A 62 5.49 -9.64 28.36
CA GLU A 62 6.12 -8.64 29.22
C GLU A 62 7.63 -8.91 29.32
N THR A 63 8.02 -10.16 29.63
CA THR A 63 9.44 -10.57 29.68
C THR A 63 10.16 -10.38 28.34
N LEU A 64 9.51 -10.66 27.21
CA LEU A 64 10.10 -10.42 25.89
C LEU A 64 10.32 -8.92 25.65
N SER A 65 9.36 -8.07 26.04
CA SER A 65 9.49 -6.62 25.91
C SER A 65 10.60 -6.04 26.80
N GLU A 66 10.75 -6.56 28.01
CA GLU A 66 11.87 -6.21 28.91
C GLU A 66 13.22 -6.60 28.28
N LEU A 67 13.29 -7.80 27.73
CA LEU A 67 14.49 -8.28 27.03
C LEU A 67 14.85 -7.42 25.81
N GLU A 68 13.84 -6.98 25.04
CA GLU A 68 14.05 -6.07 23.91
C GLU A 68 14.61 -4.72 24.38
N TYR A 69 14.10 -4.20 25.49
CA TYR A 69 14.60 -2.96 26.10
C TYR A 69 16.02 -3.12 26.63
N ASP A 70 16.34 -4.20 27.35
CA ASP A 70 17.66 -4.48 27.85
C ASP A 70 18.69 -4.62 26.72
N LYS A 71 18.29 -5.30 25.64
CA LYS A 71 19.13 -5.40 24.42
C LYS A 71 19.42 -4.04 23.84
N LEU A 72 18.41 -3.16 23.72
CA LEU A 72 18.57 -1.82 23.21
C LEU A 72 19.54 -0.99 24.07
N ILE A 73 19.38 -1.05 25.41
CA ILE A 73 20.28 -0.38 26.36
C ILE A 73 21.72 -0.89 26.25
N ALA A 74 21.89 -2.22 26.18
CA ALA A 74 23.22 -2.80 26.03
C ALA A 74 23.90 -2.38 24.71
N GLU A 75 23.14 -2.31 23.63
CA GLU A 75 23.63 -1.82 22.33
C GLU A 75 24.06 -0.36 22.38
N GLN A 76 23.29 0.50 23.05
CA GLN A 76 23.66 1.90 23.25
C GLN A 76 24.92 2.03 24.10
N LYS A 77 25.01 1.30 25.21
CA LYS A 77 26.18 1.29 26.08
C LYS A 77 27.42 0.74 25.36
N ALA A 78 27.28 -0.32 24.56
CA ALA A 78 28.41 -0.89 23.81
C ALA A 78 29.00 0.06 22.75
N ARG A 79 28.19 1.00 22.24
CA ARG A 79 28.70 2.07 21.35
C ARG A 79 29.65 3.05 22.06
N VAL A 80 29.45 3.22 23.36
CA VAL A 80 30.24 4.15 24.19
C VAL A 80 31.34 3.42 24.94
N ASN A 81 31.10 2.20 25.38
CA ASN A 81 32.00 1.37 26.15
C ASN A 81 32.05 -0.06 25.60
N SER A 82 33.23 -0.45 25.09
CA SER A 82 33.45 -1.77 24.45
C SER A 82 33.39 -2.97 25.41
N GLU A 83 33.33 -2.75 26.72
CA GLU A 83 33.27 -3.85 27.73
C GLU A 83 31.92 -4.56 27.79
N ILE A 84 30.85 -3.97 27.18
CA ILE A 84 29.51 -4.53 27.19
C ILE A 84 29.31 -5.38 25.96
N ASN A 85 28.96 -6.63 26.15
CA ASN A 85 28.63 -7.55 25.07
C ASN A 85 27.10 -7.69 24.90
N PRO A 86 26.47 -6.97 23.96
CA PRO A 86 25.03 -7.07 23.73
C PRO A 86 24.59 -8.47 23.27
N ALA A 87 25.48 -9.27 22.69
CA ALA A 87 25.16 -10.62 22.22
C ALA A 87 24.80 -11.59 23.36
N ALA A 88 25.21 -11.28 24.60
CA ALA A 88 24.86 -12.08 25.76
C ALA A 88 23.37 -11.97 26.16
N ILE A 89 22.67 -10.93 25.66
CA ILE A 89 21.25 -10.70 25.99
C ILE A 89 20.36 -11.41 24.98
N GLY A 90 19.55 -12.35 25.48
CA GLY A 90 18.59 -13.09 24.67
C GLY A 90 19.27 -13.99 23.63
N VAL A 91 20.20 -14.82 24.08
CA VAL A 91 21.02 -15.71 23.21
C VAL A 91 20.15 -16.58 22.30
N ALA A 92 18.99 -17.04 22.76
CA ALA A 92 18.09 -17.84 21.95
C ALA A 92 17.66 -17.12 20.64
N PHE A 93 17.59 -15.80 20.65
CA PHE A 93 17.20 -15.00 19.49
C PHE A 93 18.36 -14.72 18.51
N GLU A 94 19.59 -15.04 18.89
CA GLU A 94 20.79 -14.93 18.02
C GLU A 94 21.10 -16.21 17.24
N LEU A 95 20.57 -17.37 17.68
CA LEU A 95 20.93 -18.71 17.15
C LEU A 95 20.71 -18.83 15.65
N GLY A 96 19.50 -18.56 15.19
CA GLY A 96 19.16 -18.64 13.78
C GLY A 96 17.93 -17.81 13.46
N LEU A 97 17.78 -17.46 12.19
CA LEU A 97 16.59 -16.73 11.76
C LEU A 97 15.36 -17.63 11.91
N PHE A 98 14.32 -17.17 12.63
CA PHE A 98 13.08 -17.85 12.97
C PHE A 98 13.22 -19.10 13.86
N GLU A 99 14.39 -19.46 14.33
CA GLU A 99 14.56 -20.64 15.23
C GLU A 99 13.76 -20.54 16.54
N PRO A 100 13.73 -19.38 17.25
CA PRO A 100 12.88 -19.24 18.44
C PRO A 100 11.38 -19.41 18.11
N LEU A 101 10.94 -18.92 16.96
CA LEU A 101 9.56 -19.07 16.49
C LEU A 101 9.23 -20.54 16.17
N LYS A 102 10.08 -21.21 15.42
CA LYS A 102 9.92 -22.65 15.11
C LYS A 102 9.82 -23.49 16.39
N ARG A 103 10.68 -23.19 17.35
CA ARG A 103 10.67 -23.88 18.65
C ARG A 103 9.35 -23.67 19.38
N ALA A 104 8.84 -22.44 19.40
CA ALA A 104 7.56 -22.11 20.02
C ALA A 104 6.38 -22.81 19.31
N ILE A 105 6.37 -22.84 17.98
CA ILE A 105 5.36 -23.57 17.19
C ILE A 105 5.42 -25.07 17.49
N ALA A 106 6.60 -25.66 17.54
CA ALA A 106 6.77 -27.07 17.85
C ALA A 106 6.26 -27.42 19.27
N ILE A 107 6.51 -26.53 20.24
CA ILE A 107 5.96 -26.69 21.61
C ILE A 107 4.43 -26.61 21.56
N THR A 108 3.87 -25.61 20.86
CA THR A 108 2.41 -25.43 20.78
C THR A 108 1.70 -26.65 20.18
N LYS A 109 2.28 -27.25 19.14
CA LYS A 109 1.75 -28.46 18.48
C LYS A 109 1.71 -29.68 19.42
N GLN A 110 2.43 -29.68 20.55
CA GLN A 110 2.35 -30.76 21.56
C GLN A 110 1.09 -30.65 22.42
N TYR A 111 0.49 -29.46 22.51
CA TYR A 111 -0.66 -29.20 23.41
C TYR A 111 -1.94 -28.90 22.65
N ILE A 112 -1.85 -28.46 21.40
CA ILE A 112 -2.98 -28.10 20.55
C ILE A 112 -2.95 -28.97 19.31
N GLN A 113 -4.03 -29.71 19.07
CA GLN A 113 -4.22 -30.45 17.81
C GLN A 113 -4.79 -29.49 16.76
N PHE A 114 -3.96 -29.09 15.83
CA PHE A 114 -4.39 -28.29 14.69
C PHE A 114 -4.93 -29.19 13.57
N PRO A 115 -5.91 -28.74 12.79
CA PRO A 115 -6.28 -29.39 11.53
C PRO A 115 -5.04 -29.57 10.63
N PRO A 116 -4.97 -30.66 9.85
CA PRO A 116 -3.78 -30.99 9.06
C PRO A 116 -3.44 -29.98 7.97
N ASP A 117 -4.41 -29.16 7.54
CA ASP A 117 -4.29 -28.10 6.53
C ASP A 117 -3.87 -26.74 7.13
N VAL A 118 -3.71 -26.65 8.45
CA VAL A 118 -3.26 -25.39 9.09
C VAL A 118 -1.77 -25.21 8.90
N ALA A 119 -1.42 -24.13 8.19
CA ALA A 119 -0.05 -23.64 8.05
C ALA A 119 0.16 -22.36 8.85
N TRP A 120 1.37 -22.20 9.38
CA TRP A 120 1.81 -20.96 10.00
C TRP A 120 2.37 -20.02 8.94
N ALA A 121 1.91 -18.77 8.92
CA ALA A 121 2.42 -17.77 7.99
C ALA A 121 3.22 -16.69 8.73
N VAL A 122 4.42 -16.43 8.25
CA VAL A 122 5.20 -15.24 8.63
C VAL A 122 4.96 -14.18 7.57
N CYS A 123 4.30 -13.09 7.97
CA CYS A 123 4.02 -11.97 7.10
C CYS A 123 5.04 -10.85 7.38
N LEU A 124 5.90 -10.57 6.41
CA LEU A 124 6.87 -9.46 6.47
C LEU A 124 6.37 -8.35 5.56
N ASP A 125 6.04 -7.23 6.15
CA ASP A 125 5.58 -6.05 5.43
C ASP A 125 6.72 -5.06 5.18
N GLU A 126 6.61 -4.30 4.11
CA GLU A 126 7.55 -3.23 3.76
C GLU A 126 9.02 -3.72 3.63
N ALA A 127 9.25 -4.87 3.00
CA ALA A 127 10.60 -5.42 2.83
C ALA A 127 11.54 -4.52 2.01
N GLU A 128 11.01 -3.51 1.31
CA GLU A 128 11.79 -2.48 0.63
C GLU A 128 12.69 -1.64 1.54
N TYR A 129 12.41 -1.62 2.84
CA TYR A 129 13.28 -0.93 3.82
C TYR A 129 14.47 -1.77 4.28
N LEU A 130 14.51 -3.04 3.90
CA LEU A 130 15.66 -3.89 4.15
C LEU A 130 16.82 -3.53 3.24
N SER A 131 18.05 -3.55 3.76
CA SER A 131 19.25 -3.42 2.92
C SER A 131 19.46 -4.69 2.08
N GLU A 132 20.26 -4.59 1.04
CA GLU A 132 20.65 -5.73 0.20
C GLU A 132 21.21 -6.90 1.03
N PHE A 133 22.08 -6.60 2.00
CA PHE A 133 22.61 -7.59 2.93
C PHE A 133 21.51 -8.32 3.72
N HIS A 134 20.46 -7.60 4.16
CA HIS A 134 19.35 -8.21 4.87
C HIS A 134 18.48 -9.08 3.93
N HIS A 135 18.33 -8.67 2.66
CA HIS A 135 17.67 -9.50 1.64
C HIS A 135 18.41 -10.81 1.42
N VAL A 136 19.76 -10.79 1.30
CA VAL A 136 20.55 -12.01 1.16
C VAL A 136 20.34 -12.98 2.33
N ILE A 137 20.30 -12.46 3.57
CA ILE A 137 20.03 -13.29 4.76
C ILE A 137 18.62 -13.91 4.69
N LEU A 138 17.62 -13.11 4.36
CA LEU A 138 16.24 -13.57 4.26
C LEU A 138 16.07 -14.60 3.13
N ASN A 139 16.60 -14.31 1.95
CA ASN A 139 16.58 -15.20 0.78
C ASN A 139 17.21 -16.56 1.08
N SER A 140 18.37 -16.55 1.77
CA SER A 140 19.05 -17.80 2.16
C SER A 140 18.16 -18.66 3.04
N HIS A 141 17.38 -18.04 3.90
CA HIS A 141 16.46 -18.72 4.79
C HIS A 141 15.23 -19.24 4.05
N LEU A 142 14.66 -18.47 3.15
CA LEU A 142 13.50 -18.86 2.32
C LEU A 142 13.80 -20.12 1.49
N ARG A 143 15.01 -20.25 0.98
CA ARG A 143 15.43 -21.40 0.18
C ARG A 143 15.57 -22.71 0.97
N THR A 144 15.99 -22.62 2.22
CA THR A 144 16.26 -23.82 3.05
C THR A 144 15.03 -24.33 3.80
N PHE A 145 13.89 -23.74 3.56
CA PHE A 145 12.73 -23.89 4.42
C PHE A 145 11.79 -25.03 3.99
N ALA A 146 11.54 -26.00 4.88
CA ALA A 146 10.67 -27.15 4.63
C ALA A 146 9.59 -27.42 5.70
N ASP A 147 9.58 -26.73 6.85
CA ASP A 147 8.86 -27.22 8.05
C ASP A 147 7.45 -26.62 8.28
N GLY A 148 6.66 -26.37 7.25
CA GLY A 148 5.24 -25.95 7.41
C GLY A 148 5.03 -24.50 7.82
N LEU A 149 6.06 -23.63 7.71
CA LEU A 149 5.92 -22.18 7.71
C LEU A 149 5.80 -21.66 6.27
N VAL A 150 4.90 -20.75 6.04
CA VAL A 150 4.73 -20.03 4.77
C VAL A 150 5.17 -18.60 4.98
N PHE A 151 5.92 -18.06 4.03
CA PHE A 151 6.31 -16.64 4.05
C PHE A 151 5.46 -15.84 3.08
N LYS A 152 4.93 -14.71 3.55
CA LYS A 152 4.27 -13.69 2.73
C LYS A 152 5.03 -12.40 2.92
N ILE A 153 5.71 -11.96 1.87
CA ILE A 153 6.57 -10.77 1.94
C ILE A 153 5.98 -9.74 1.02
N THR A 154 5.63 -8.57 1.56
CA THR A 154 5.23 -7.43 0.75
C THR A 154 6.44 -6.54 0.49
N THR A 155 6.53 -6.03 -0.71
CA THR A 155 7.55 -5.08 -1.12
C THR A 155 7.04 -4.23 -2.27
N MET A 156 7.57 -3.05 -2.43
CA MET A 156 7.30 -2.23 -3.62
C MET A 156 7.95 -2.87 -4.85
N PRO A 157 7.34 -2.75 -6.05
CA PRO A 157 7.94 -3.23 -7.29
C PRO A 157 9.39 -2.73 -7.42
N TYR A 158 10.28 -3.61 -7.83
CA TYR A 158 11.72 -3.33 -8.06
C TYR A 158 12.53 -2.91 -6.80
N LYS A 159 11.96 -3.01 -5.61
CA LYS A 159 12.65 -2.69 -4.35
C LYS A 159 13.03 -3.91 -3.51
N HIS A 160 12.88 -5.10 -4.05
CA HIS A 160 13.59 -6.29 -3.56
C HIS A 160 14.94 -6.33 -4.30
N TYR A 161 15.99 -5.84 -3.66
CA TYR A 161 17.24 -5.45 -4.32
C TYR A 161 18.04 -6.61 -4.88
N THR A 162 17.89 -7.82 -4.34
CA THR A 162 18.62 -8.99 -4.80
C THR A 162 17.85 -10.28 -4.53
N LEU A 163 18.04 -11.26 -5.40
CA LEU A 163 17.61 -12.65 -5.19
C LEU A 163 18.76 -13.55 -4.72
N GLU A 164 19.95 -12.99 -4.53
CA GLU A 164 21.12 -13.73 -4.06
C GLU A 164 20.91 -14.32 -2.67
N THR A 165 21.64 -15.39 -2.40
CA THR A 165 21.69 -16.09 -1.11
C THR A 165 23.12 -16.26 -0.65
N ASN A 166 23.33 -16.59 0.61
CA ASN A 166 24.67 -16.90 1.15
C ASN A 166 25.33 -18.12 0.47
N THR A 167 24.57 -18.92 -0.27
CA THR A 167 25.06 -20.13 -0.94
C THR A 167 25.48 -19.86 -2.39
N SER A 168 25.54 -18.61 -2.81
CA SER A 168 25.83 -18.17 -4.19
C SER A 168 24.86 -18.68 -5.26
N VAL A 169 23.76 -19.31 -4.87
CA VAL A 169 22.69 -19.72 -5.77
C VAL A 169 21.47 -18.86 -5.50
N PRO A 170 21.06 -17.99 -6.44
CA PRO A 170 19.94 -17.08 -6.23
C PRO A 170 18.61 -17.83 -6.10
N LEU A 171 17.63 -17.18 -5.52
CA LEU A 171 16.25 -17.67 -5.48
C LEU A 171 15.69 -17.78 -6.91
N ASN A 172 14.99 -18.88 -7.17
CA ASN A 172 14.31 -19.13 -8.45
C ASN A 172 12.81 -18.87 -8.31
N ARG A 173 12.26 -17.99 -9.17
CA ARG A 173 10.85 -17.62 -9.16
C ARG A 173 9.87 -18.80 -9.28
N LYS A 174 10.26 -19.89 -9.91
CA LYS A 174 9.34 -21.02 -10.13
C LYS A 174 9.34 -22.02 -8.98
N ASP A 175 10.49 -22.18 -8.34
CA ASP A 175 10.73 -23.25 -7.38
C ASP A 175 10.68 -22.74 -5.93
N ASP A 176 11.24 -21.55 -5.67
CA ASP A 176 11.40 -21.04 -4.32
C ASP A 176 10.29 -20.05 -3.91
N PHE A 177 9.71 -19.30 -4.88
CA PHE A 177 8.67 -18.30 -4.61
C PHE A 177 7.81 -17.97 -5.83
N SER A 178 6.68 -17.29 -5.59
CA SER A 178 5.84 -16.70 -6.63
C SER A 178 5.49 -15.26 -6.29
N TYR A 179 5.38 -14.39 -7.33
CA TYR A 179 4.88 -13.04 -7.16
C TYR A 179 3.36 -12.99 -7.24
N ILE A 180 2.76 -12.25 -6.28
CA ILE A 180 1.37 -11.83 -6.35
C ILE A 180 1.40 -10.32 -6.50
N TYR A 181 1.01 -9.83 -7.68
CA TYR A 181 0.96 -8.39 -7.95
C TYR A 181 -0.35 -7.83 -7.46
N LEU A 182 -0.31 -7.01 -6.40
CA LEU A 182 -1.49 -6.42 -5.80
C LEU A 182 -2.05 -5.24 -6.62
N ASP A 183 -1.21 -4.61 -7.43
CA ASP A 183 -1.55 -3.53 -8.37
C ASP A 183 -2.12 -4.07 -9.69
N ASN A 184 -1.90 -5.32 -9.99
CA ASN A 184 -2.50 -6.02 -11.11
C ASN A 184 -3.84 -6.64 -10.68
N LEU A 185 -4.85 -5.79 -10.51
CA LEU A 185 -6.22 -6.25 -10.43
C LEU A 185 -6.57 -6.97 -11.74
N ASP A 186 -6.22 -8.25 -11.78
CA ASP A 186 -6.46 -9.18 -12.87
C ASP A 186 -5.69 -8.95 -14.18
N VAL A 187 -4.63 -9.72 -14.39
CA VAL A 187 -3.91 -9.81 -15.68
C VAL A 187 -4.88 -10.20 -16.81
N ALA A 188 -5.95 -10.94 -16.50
CA ALA A 188 -7.01 -11.29 -17.45
C ALA A 188 -7.87 -10.06 -17.85
N ALA A 189 -8.09 -9.09 -16.99
CA ALA A 189 -8.79 -7.84 -17.32
C ALA A 189 -7.95 -6.90 -18.18
N ARG A 190 -6.61 -6.97 -18.12
CA ARG A 190 -5.70 -6.23 -19.03
C ARG A 190 -5.75 -6.71 -20.46
N VAL A 191 -6.15 -7.96 -20.69
CA VAL A 191 -6.29 -8.54 -22.05
C VAL A 191 -7.56 -8.05 -22.73
N SER A 192 -8.61 -7.68 -21.98
CA SER A 192 -9.78 -6.98 -22.51
C SER A 192 -9.53 -5.47 -22.50
N LYS A 193 -9.05 -4.91 -23.60
CA LYS A 193 -8.91 -3.47 -23.85
C LYS A 193 -10.25 -2.74 -23.68
N GLY A 194 -10.70 -2.51 -22.47
CA GLY A 194 -11.97 -1.80 -22.25
C GLY A 194 -12.34 -1.54 -20.79
N ASN A 195 -11.88 -2.38 -19.85
CA ASN A 195 -12.42 -2.39 -18.49
C ASN A 195 -11.48 -1.86 -17.40
N GLU A 196 -10.34 -1.30 -17.72
CA GLU A 196 -9.37 -0.87 -16.68
C GLU A 196 -9.95 0.26 -15.81
N PHE A 197 -10.63 1.20 -16.42
CA PHE A 197 -11.26 2.31 -15.68
C PHE A 197 -12.41 1.84 -14.79
N GLU A 198 -13.26 0.93 -15.26
CA GLU A 198 -14.36 0.38 -14.47
C GLU A 198 -13.88 -0.37 -13.21
N ILE A 199 -12.75 -1.06 -13.31
CA ILE A 199 -12.13 -1.74 -12.17
C ILE A 199 -11.63 -0.72 -11.14
N LEU A 200 -10.94 0.34 -11.59
CA LEU A 200 -10.48 1.43 -10.73
C LEU A 200 -11.65 2.19 -10.10
N GLU A 201 -12.70 2.44 -10.87
CA GLU A 201 -13.93 3.08 -10.40
C GLU A 201 -14.58 2.27 -9.28
N LYS A 202 -14.81 0.98 -9.51
CA LYS A 202 -15.37 0.08 -8.50
C LYS A 202 -14.51 0.01 -7.25
N PHE A 203 -13.19 -0.08 -7.40
CA PHE A 203 -12.25 -0.08 -6.28
C PHE A 203 -12.35 1.20 -5.44
N CYS A 204 -12.38 2.37 -6.08
CA CYS A 204 -12.51 3.65 -5.40
C CYS A 204 -13.90 3.81 -4.73
N GLU A 205 -14.97 3.38 -5.40
CA GLU A 205 -16.33 3.37 -4.83
C GLU A 205 -16.42 2.45 -3.61
N ASP A 206 -15.81 1.28 -3.63
CA ASP A 206 -15.78 0.34 -2.51
C ASP A 206 -15.06 0.95 -1.28
N ILE A 207 -13.94 1.62 -1.49
CA ILE A 207 -13.22 2.33 -0.42
C ILE A 207 -14.08 3.47 0.12
N PHE A 208 -14.67 4.27 -0.77
CA PHE A 208 -15.51 5.41 -0.39
C PHE A 208 -16.72 4.94 0.42
N SER A 209 -17.46 3.95 -0.05
CA SER A 209 -18.63 3.38 0.62
C SER A 209 -18.29 2.80 1.99
N LYS A 210 -17.16 2.09 2.14
CA LYS A 210 -16.70 1.57 3.42
C LYS A 210 -16.38 2.69 4.42
N ARG A 211 -15.81 3.79 3.94
CA ARG A 211 -15.53 4.98 4.76
C ARG A 211 -16.80 5.70 5.19
N LEU A 212 -17.78 5.82 4.29
CA LEU A 212 -19.06 6.44 4.60
C LEU A 212 -19.84 5.72 5.68
N LYS A 213 -19.80 4.38 5.76
CA LYS A 213 -20.53 3.58 6.75
C LYS A 213 -20.30 4.01 8.20
N ASN A 214 -19.15 4.60 8.49
CA ASN A 214 -18.78 5.08 9.83
C ASN A 214 -18.85 6.61 9.97
N SER A 215 -19.55 7.28 9.05
CA SER A 215 -19.70 8.73 9.04
C SER A 215 -21.15 9.15 9.23
N ALA A 216 -21.37 10.43 9.52
CA ALA A 216 -22.72 11.02 9.57
C ALA A 216 -23.50 10.94 8.23
N TRP A 217 -22.86 10.52 7.15
CA TRP A 217 -23.45 10.40 5.81
C TRP A 217 -23.75 8.96 5.41
N ALA A 218 -23.67 8.00 6.34
CA ALA A 218 -23.86 6.58 6.06
C ALA A 218 -25.16 6.28 5.28
N ASP A 219 -26.25 6.95 5.64
CA ASP A 219 -27.58 6.72 5.05
C ASP A 219 -27.95 7.73 3.94
N SER A 220 -26.99 8.55 3.49
CA SER A 220 -27.28 9.65 2.55
C SER A 220 -27.40 9.22 1.08
N GLY A 221 -27.06 7.97 0.73
CA GLY A 221 -27.03 7.50 -0.65
C GLY A 221 -25.96 8.17 -1.54
N VAL A 222 -24.98 8.81 -0.93
CA VAL A 222 -23.89 9.52 -1.61
C VAL A 222 -22.93 8.53 -2.26
N ASN A 223 -22.54 8.81 -3.50
CA ASN A 223 -21.49 8.12 -4.24
C ASN A 223 -20.48 9.13 -4.79
N LEU A 224 -19.36 8.67 -5.35
CA LEU A 224 -18.30 9.53 -5.86
C LEU A 224 -18.80 10.48 -6.96
N LYS A 225 -19.68 10.00 -7.85
CA LYS A 225 -20.22 10.80 -8.93
C LYS A 225 -21.12 11.92 -8.41
N SER A 226 -21.92 11.67 -7.37
CA SER A 226 -22.74 12.71 -6.75
C SER A 226 -21.94 13.72 -5.94
N LEU A 227 -20.79 13.28 -5.35
CA LEU A 227 -19.90 14.15 -4.59
C LEU A 227 -19.03 15.03 -5.50
N LEU A 228 -18.46 14.48 -6.57
CA LEU A 228 -17.42 15.12 -7.38
C LEU A 228 -17.93 15.59 -8.75
N GLY A 229 -19.10 15.13 -9.20
CA GLY A 229 -19.59 15.35 -10.56
C GLY A 229 -18.74 14.62 -11.62
N THR A 230 -19.07 14.83 -12.87
CA THR A 230 -18.35 14.27 -14.03
C THR A 230 -17.19 15.15 -14.45
N SER A 231 -16.15 14.56 -15.01
CA SER A 231 -14.98 15.29 -15.50
C SER A 231 -15.25 15.93 -16.87
N TYR A 232 -15.00 17.21 -16.98
CA TYR A 232 -15.07 17.92 -18.28
C TYR A 232 -14.07 17.38 -19.31
N LEU A 233 -12.89 16.93 -18.85
CA LEU A 233 -11.82 16.44 -19.74
C LEU A 233 -11.94 14.98 -20.13
N LEU A 234 -12.45 14.13 -19.21
CA LEU A 234 -12.33 12.67 -19.28
C LEU A 234 -13.66 11.96 -19.45
N SER A 235 -14.79 12.68 -19.30
CA SER A 235 -16.11 12.08 -19.51
C SER A 235 -16.22 11.50 -20.92
N SER A 236 -16.47 10.18 -20.99
CA SER A 236 -16.70 9.47 -22.25
C SER A 236 -18.17 9.60 -22.72
N ASP A 237 -19.07 9.93 -21.78
CA ASP A 237 -20.51 9.93 -22.01
C ASP A 237 -21.06 11.24 -22.57
N GLU A 238 -20.32 12.35 -22.45
CA GLU A 238 -20.69 13.57 -23.13
C GLU A 238 -20.27 13.46 -24.60
N LYS A 239 -21.25 13.38 -25.48
CA LYS A 239 -21.04 13.76 -26.89
C LYS A 239 -20.20 15.01 -26.89
N ILE A 240 -19.07 14.96 -27.57
CA ILE A 240 -18.18 16.11 -27.68
C ILE A 240 -19.04 17.28 -28.11
N ASP A 241 -19.12 18.30 -27.25
CA ASP A 241 -19.86 19.50 -27.56
C ASP A 241 -19.17 20.13 -28.80
N GLN A 242 -19.73 19.83 -29.97
CA GLN A 242 -19.16 20.21 -31.26
C GLN A 242 -19.07 21.70 -31.40
N GLU A 243 -20.01 22.49 -30.84
CA GLU A 243 -19.98 23.92 -30.85
C GLU A 243 -18.79 24.48 -30.07
N LYS A 244 -18.59 23.99 -28.85
CA LYS A 244 -17.39 24.37 -28.06
C LYS A 244 -16.10 23.97 -28.74
N MET A 245 -16.06 22.77 -29.34
CA MET A 245 -14.88 22.31 -30.08
C MET A 245 -14.60 23.20 -31.30
N LEU A 246 -15.62 23.59 -32.06
CA LEU A 246 -15.48 24.50 -33.20
C LEU A 246 -14.97 25.88 -32.77
N LEU A 247 -15.44 26.41 -31.63
CA LEU A 247 -14.91 27.64 -31.04
C LEU A 247 -13.43 27.52 -30.68
N LEU A 248 -13.03 26.44 -30.02
CA LEU A 248 -11.63 26.18 -29.64
C LEU A 248 -10.73 26.01 -30.89
N VAL A 249 -11.19 25.26 -31.88
CA VAL A 249 -10.52 25.12 -33.18
C VAL A 249 -10.38 26.49 -33.88
N GLY A 250 -11.46 27.27 -33.86
CA GLY A 250 -11.46 28.64 -34.40
C GLY A 250 -10.42 29.56 -33.76
N LYS A 251 -10.20 29.39 -32.45
CA LYS A 251 -9.28 30.21 -31.66
C LYS A 251 -7.81 29.75 -31.79
N HIS A 252 -7.57 28.45 -31.79
CA HIS A 252 -6.23 27.89 -31.57
C HIS A 252 -5.62 27.15 -32.75
N CYS A 253 -6.37 26.90 -33.84
CA CYS A 253 -5.87 26.14 -34.99
C CYS A 253 -5.63 27.00 -36.19
N ASN A 254 -4.83 26.47 -37.13
CA ASN A 254 -4.60 27.09 -38.44
C ASN A 254 -5.85 26.95 -39.33
N GLU A 255 -5.87 27.72 -40.41
CA GLU A 255 -7.01 27.82 -41.33
C GLU A 255 -7.42 26.46 -41.94
N ARG A 256 -6.45 25.66 -42.33
CA ARG A 256 -6.68 24.29 -42.86
C ARG A 256 -7.47 23.43 -41.90
N THR A 257 -7.10 23.44 -40.63
CA THR A 257 -7.78 22.66 -39.58
C THR A 257 -9.16 23.23 -39.27
N ARG A 258 -9.33 24.54 -39.33
CA ARG A 258 -10.64 25.23 -39.14
C ARG A 258 -11.62 24.85 -40.25
N LEU A 259 -11.18 24.89 -41.51
CA LEU A 259 -12.01 24.47 -42.63
C LEU A 259 -12.40 22.98 -42.50
N ARG A 260 -11.44 22.13 -42.21
CA ARG A 260 -11.70 20.71 -42.05
C ARG A 260 -12.70 20.42 -40.91
N ALA A 261 -12.58 21.12 -39.80
CA ALA A 261 -13.52 20.95 -38.68
C ALA A 261 -14.94 21.41 -39.05
N ARG A 262 -15.10 22.50 -39.83
CA ARG A 262 -16.40 22.95 -40.33
C ARG A 262 -17.03 21.97 -41.30
N GLU A 263 -16.24 21.40 -42.23
CA GLU A 263 -16.69 20.39 -43.19
C GLU A 263 -17.22 19.12 -42.48
N LEU A 264 -16.60 18.73 -41.37
CA LEU A 264 -16.95 17.53 -40.62
C LEU A 264 -18.03 17.76 -39.57
N ALA A 265 -18.39 19.02 -39.28
CA ALA A 265 -19.39 19.37 -38.28
C ALA A 265 -20.71 18.63 -38.52
N GLY A 266 -21.30 18.06 -37.47
CA GLY A 266 -22.53 17.29 -37.55
C GLY A 266 -22.33 15.84 -37.99
N THR A 267 -21.11 15.40 -38.31
CA THR A 267 -20.82 13.99 -38.68
C THR A 267 -20.07 13.25 -37.59
N GLN A 268 -20.16 11.92 -37.58
CA GLN A 268 -19.39 11.07 -36.67
C GLN A 268 -17.86 11.20 -36.91
N ARG A 269 -17.46 11.55 -38.12
CA ARG A 269 -16.06 11.78 -38.46
C ARG A 269 -15.46 13.00 -37.76
N PHE A 270 -16.30 13.98 -37.37
CA PHE A 270 -15.85 15.08 -36.54
C PHE A 270 -15.27 14.60 -35.20
N ASP A 271 -15.97 13.67 -34.52
CA ASP A 271 -15.54 13.14 -33.25
C ASP A 271 -14.24 12.35 -33.38
N ASP A 272 -14.06 11.59 -34.46
CA ASP A 272 -12.86 10.78 -34.69
C ASP A 272 -11.65 11.60 -35.15
N GLU A 273 -11.83 12.58 -36.06
CA GLU A 273 -10.73 13.32 -36.65
C GLU A 273 -10.36 14.59 -35.85
N ILE A 274 -11.33 15.27 -35.26
CA ILE A 274 -11.17 16.52 -34.53
C ILE A 274 -11.29 16.31 -33.03
N GLY A 275 -12.42 15.74 -32.56
CA GLY A 275 -12.71 15.60 -31.16
C GLY A 275 -11.65 14.82 -30.41
N ARG A 276 -11.46 13.56 -30.74
CA ARG A 276 -10.50 12.69 -30.03
C ARG A 276 -9.04 13.16 -30.16
N LYS A 277 -8.65 13.68 -31.34
CA LYS A 277 -7.26 14.05 -31.59
C LYS A 277 -6.86 15.41 -31.01
N LEU A 278 -7.77 16.38 -31.03
CA LEU A 278 -7.44 17.76 -30.72
C LEU A 278 -7.97 18.23 -29.37
N LYS A 279 -8.98 17.55 -28.75
CA LYS A 279 -9.62 17.99 -27.50
C LYS A 279 -8.59 18.34 -26.42
N GLY A 280 -7.68 17.42 -26.10
CA GLY A 280 -6.67 17.64 -25.06
C GLY A 280 -5.73 18.80 -25.38
N ALA A 281 -5.21 18.86 -26.61
CA ALA A 281 -4.30 19.92 -27.04
C ALA A 281 -4.95 21.30 -27.06
N LEU A 282 -6.20 21.38 -27.51
CA LEU A 282 -6.96 22.63 -27.55
C LEU A 282 -7.29 23.12 -26.14
N LEU A 283 -7.67 22.24 -25.25
CA LEU A 283 -7.93 22.59 -23.85
C LEU A 283 -6.67 23.08 -23.15
N ILE A 284 -5.52 22.44 -23.37
CA ILE A 284 -4.24 22.90 -22.82
C ILE A 284 -3.87 24.30 -23.38
N ARG A 285 -4.09 24.52 -24.68
CA ARG A 285 -3.86 25.85 -25.29
C ARG A 285 -4.80 26.91 -24.72
N GLU A 286 -6.07 26.58 -24.51
CA GLU A 286 -7.03 27.49 -23.88
C GLU A 286 -6.61 27.80 -22.44
N LEU A 287 -6.20 26.82 -21.65
CA LEU A 287 -5.67 27.01 -20.31
C LEU A 287 -4.44 27.93 -20.29
N LYS A 288 -3.51 27.74 -21.23
CA LYS A 288 -2.33 28.62 -21.36
C LYS A 288 -2.68 30.04 -21.80
N SER A 289 -3.70 30.21 -22.63
CA SER A 289 -4.11 31.55 -23.13
C SER A 289 -4.96 32.35 -22.14
N SER A 290 -5.68 31.65 -21.24
CA SER A 290 -6.58 32.25 -20.25
C SER A 290 -5.86 32.85 -19.02
N HIS A 291 -4.53 32.78 -18.94
CA HIS A 291 -3.74 33.36 -17.85
C HIS A 291 -3.90 34.91 -17.72
N ARG A 292 -4.62 35.56 -18.62
CA ARG A 292 -4.86 37.03 -18.62
C ARG A 292 -6.30 37.45 -18.30
N GLY A 293 -7.20 36.55 -17.92
CA GLY A 293 -8.59 36.91 -17.63
C GLY A 293 -9.34 35.86 -16.82
N ASN A 294 -10.39 36.28 -16.14
CA ASN A 294 -11.18 35.57 -15.13
C ASN A 294 -11.95 34.30 -15.58
N ALA A 295 -11.63 33.68 -16.69
CA ALA A 295 -12.22 32.41 -17.11
C ALA A 295 -11.37 31.25 -16.59
N HIS A 296 -11.61 30.85 -15.37
CA HIS A 296 -11.04 29.63 -14.80
C HIS A 296 -11.64 28.42 -15.50
N LEU A 297 -10.98 27.89 -16.51
CA LEU A 297 -11.24 26.57 -17.01
C LEU A 297 -10.80 25.59 -15.92
N VAL A 298 -11.77 25.00 -15.26
CA VAL A 298 -11.56 24.01 -14.20
C VAL A 298 -11.28 22.68 -14.88
N ALA A 299 -10.02 22.44 -15.21
CA ALA A 299 -9.63 21.27 -16.00
C ALA A 299 -9.56 19.99 -15.20
N PHE A 300 -9.10 20.09 -13.96
CA PHE A 300 -8.84 18.93 -13.11
C PHE A 300 -9.96 18.75 -12.07
N SER A 301 -11.11 18.25 -12.53
CA SER A 301 -12.27 18.00 -11.67
C SER A 301 -13.06 16.79 -12.18
N GLY A 302 -13.97 16.31 -11.33
CA GLY A 302 -14.82 15.18 -11.61
C GLY A 302 -14.25 13.85 -11.10
N TYR A 303 -15.16 12.89 -10.84
CA TYR A 303 -14.79 11.62 -10.24
C TYR A 303 -13.79 10.83 -11.10
N GLU A 304 -13.92 10.88 -12.43
CA GLU A 304 -13.00 10.21 -13.36
C GLU A 304 -11.56 10.72 -13.21
N MET A 305 -11.40 12.03 -13.02
CA MET A 305 -10.09 12.64 -12.82
C MET A 305 -9.49 12.18 -11.48
N VAL A 306 -10.27 12.18 -10.43
CA VAL A 306 -9.83 11.77 -9.09
C VAL A 306 -9.42 10.29 -9.06
N ILE A 307 -10.20 9.42 -9.70
CA ILE A 307 -9.90 7.99 -9.82
C ILE A 307 -8.57 7.77 -10.56
N ARG A 308 -8.36 8.47 -11.68
CA ARG A 308 -7.09 8.39 -12.43
C ARG A 308 -5.91 8.97 -11.65
N CYS A 309 -6.10 10.05 -10.91
CA CYS A 309 -5.05 10.61 -10.04
C CYS A 309 -4.71 9.66 -8.89
N ALA A 310 -5.67 8.89 -8.40
CA ALA A 310 -5.43 7.88 -7.37
C ALA A 310 -4.64 6.67 -7.89
N ASP A 311 -4.80 6.33 -9.18
CA ASP A 311 -4.05 5.28 -9.89
C ASP A 311 -4.06 3.92 -9.14
N GLY A 312 -5.22 3.52 -8.59
CA GLY A 312 -5.37 2.30 -7.81
C GLY A 312 -4.68 2.31 -6.43
N ASN A 313 -4.07 3.43 -6.03
CA ASN A 313 -3.43 3.54 -4.72
C ASN A 313 -4.43 4.00 -3.65
N PRO A 314 -4.78 3.13 -2.67
CA PRO A 314 -5.80 3.45 -1.66
C PRO A 314 -5.38 4.62 -0.74
N ARG A 315 -4.09 4.73 -0.39
CA ARG A 315 -3.58 5.85 0.43
C ARG A 315 -3.72 7.17 -0.31
N ARG A 316 -3.34 7.21 -1.59
CA ARG A 316 -3.47 8.41 -2.45
C ARG A 316 -4.94 8.82 -2.60
N PHE A 317 -5.81 7.85 -2.86
CA PHE A 317 -7.25 8.11 -2.97
C PHE A 317 -7.84 8.71 -1.68
N ILE A 318 -7.55 8.11 -0.52
CA ILE A 318 -8.01 8.59 0.78
C ILE A 318 -7.44 10.00 1.08
N SER A 319 -6.16 10.22 0.76
CA SER A 319 -5.52 11.53 0.96
C SER A 319 -6.16 12.62 0.10
N LEU A 320 -6.52 12.31 -1.15
CA LEU A 320 -7.24 13.22 -2.02
C LEU A 320 -8.64 13.54 -1.47
N LEU A 321 -9.40 12.54 -1.02
CA LEU A 321 -10.70 12.77 -0.39
C LEU A 321 -10.60 13.65 0.87
N ASN A 322 -9.61 13.41 1.71
CA ASN A 322 -9.35 14.24 2.89
C ASN A 322 -8.98 15.69 2.50
N ALA A 323 -8.15 15.85 1.46
CA ALA A 323 -7.79 17.17 0.96
C ALA A 323 -9.01 17.94 0.44
N PHE A 324 -9.90 17.28 -0.29
CA PHE A 324 -11.16 17.87 -0.74
C PHE A 324 -12.08 18.25 0.42
N TYR A 325 -12.23 17.36 1.39
CA TYR A 325 -13.03 17.64 2.59
C TYR A 325 -12.52 18.87 3.34
N ASN A 326 -11.21 18.94 3.58
CA ASN A 326 -10.58 20.07 4.25
C ASN A 326 -10.71 21.39 3.46
N ALA A 327 -10.63 21.31 2.12
CA ALA A 327 -10.73 22.48 1.25
C ALA A 327 -12.15 22.98 1.08
N SER A 328 -13.18 22.14 1.30
CA SER A 328 -14.58 22.52 1.20
C SER A 328 -15.07 23.35 2.38
N GLY A 329 -14.38 23.28 3.54
CA GLY A 329 -14.72 24.04 4.74
C GLY A 329 -16.04 23.63 5.39
N GLU A 330 -16.50 22.44 5.17
CA GLU A 330 -17.85 21.99 5.48
C GLU A 330 -18.09 21.68 6.96
N THR A 331 -19.04 22.36 7.50
CA THR A 331 -19.62 22.09 8.81
C THR A 331 -21.11 21.72 8.65
N GLY A 332 -21.40 20.46 8.35
CA GLY A 332 -22.78 19.93 8.32
C GLY A 332 -23.29 19.59 6.92
N GLY A 333 -24.10 18.59 6.81
CA GLY A 333 -24.81 18.10 5.62
C GLY A 333 -23.97 17.81 4.38
N PHE A 334 -24.42 16.87 3.59
CA PHE A 334 -23.77 16.57 2.32
C PHE A 334 -23.93 17.70 1.29
N LYS A 335 -22.83 18.15 0.70
CA LYS A 335 -22.82 19.03 -0.48
C LYS A 335 -21.83 18.56 -1.53
N PRO A 336 -22.17 18.61 -2.82
CA PRO A 336 -21.22 18.36 -3.89
C PRO A 336 -20.04 19.32 -3.80
N ILE A 337 -18.83 18.82 -4.04
CA ILE A 337 -17.61 19.62 -4.03
C ILE A 337 -17.51 20.35 -5.36
N SER A 338 -17.44 21.68 -5.31
CA SER A 338 -17.40 22.48 -6.53
C SER A 338 -16.17 22.14 -7.39
N PRO A 339 -16.29 22.14 -8.73
CA PRO A 339 -15.17 21.86 -9.62
C PRO A 339 -13.96 22.78 -9.38
N ALA A 340 -14.16 24.03 -9.02
CA ALA A 340 -13.08 24.97 -8.72
C ALA A 340 -12.27 24.58 -7.46
N VAL A 341 -12.92 24.04 -6.42
CA VAL A 341 -12.26 23.51 -5.23
C VAL A 341 -11.47 22.27 -5.62
N GLN A 342 -12.07 21.37 -6.41
CA GLN A 342 -11.41 20.15 -6.85
C GLN A 342 -10.12 20.45 -7.66
N ASP A 343 -10.20 21.32 -8.67
CA ASP A 343 -9.05 21.71 -9.51
C ASP A 343 -7.92 22.29 -8.67
N ARG A 344 -8.23 23.24 -7.79
CA ARG A 344 -7.23 23.85 -6.90
C ARG A 344 -6.59 22.82 -5.97
N THR A 345 -7.38 21.93 -5.40
CA THR A 345 -6.91 20.91 -4.48
C THR A 345 -6.05 19.85 -5.18
N LEU A 346 -6.47 19.39 -6.37
CA LEU A 346 -5.66 18.44 -7.15
C LEU A 346 -4.32 19.03 -7.58
N ARG A 347 -4.30 20.31 -7.99
CA ARG A 347 -3.05 21.00 -8.33
C ARG A 347 -2.12 21.12 -7.13
N ALA A 348 -2.65 21.54 -5.97
CA ALA A 348 -1.87 21.65 -4.75
C ALA A 348 -1.32 20.28 -4.33
N TYR A 349 -2.15 19.26 -4.32
CA TYR A 349 -1.75 17.88 -3.99
C TYR A 349 -0.65 17.37 -4.94
N SER A 350 -0.84 17.53 -6.25
CA SER A 350 0.15 17.10 -7.25
C SER A 350 1.47 17.87 -7.12
N TYR A 351 1.43 19.14 -6.76
CA TYR A 351 2.63 19.93 -6.52
C TYR A 351 3.39 19.47 -5.26
N ASP A 352 2.68 19.11 -4.21
CA ASP A 352 3.30 18.57 -3.01
C ASP A 352 3.92 17.19 -3.26
N GLU A 353 3.26 16.33 -4.02
CA GLU A 353 3.83 15.04 -4.44
C GLU A 353 5.08 15.24 -5.33
N TYR A 354 5.04 16.18 -6.27
CA TYR A 354 6.19 16.53 -7.10
C TYR A 354 7.39 16.98 -6.25
N LYS A 355 7.17 17.83 -5.24
CA LYS A 355 8.24 18.24 -4.32
C LYS A 355 8.81 17.08 -3.51
N ARG A 356 7.97 16.12 -3.11
CA ARG A 356 8.41 14.95 -2.36
C ARG A 356 9.29 14.01 -3.16
N MET A 357 9.18 14.00 -4.49
CA MET A 357 9.99 13.13 -5.35
C MET A 357 11.50 13.30 -5.14
N VAL A 358 11.96 14.49 -4.79
CA VAL A 358 13.38 14.74 -4.50
C VAL A 358 13.92 13.84 -3.39
N TYR A 359 13.06 13.50 -2.43
CA TYR A 359 13.43 12.70 -1.26
C TYR A 359 13.34 11.19 -1.50
N GLU A 360 12.87 10.76 -2.68
CA GLU A 360 12.85 9.34 -3.02
C GLU A 360 14.28 8.80 -3.18
N PRO A 361 14.61 7.68 -2.50
CA PRO A 361 15.95 7.09 -2.57
C PRO A 361 16.37 6.77 -4.00
N ASN A 362 17.66 6.93 -4.28
CA ASN A 362 18.36 6.52 -5.50
C ASN A 362 18.09 7.35 -6.77
N GLN A 363 16.86 7.67 -7.13
CA GLN A 363 16.55 8.32 -8.40
C GLN A 363 15.64 9.57 -8.27
N GLY A 364 15.19 9.89 -7.06
CA GLY A 364 14.20 10.95 -6.86
C GLY A 364 14.61 12.29 -7.47
N GLN A 365 15.84 12.72 -7.25
CA GLN A 365 16.35 13.96 -7.84
C GLN A 365 16.35 13.92 -9.37
N LYS A 366 16.77 12.82 -10.00
CA LYS A 366 16.78 12.71 -11.46
C LYS A 366 15.38 12.76 -12.06
N VAL A 367 14.42 12.09 -11.43
CA VAL A 367 13.01 12.11 -11.87
C VAL A 367 12.45 13.52 -11.72
N HIS A 368 12.71 14.17 -10.59
CA HIS A 368 12.30 15.55 -10.34
C HIS A 368 12.86 16.51 -11.41
N ASP A 369 14.15 16.39 -11.74
CA ASP A 369 14.80 17.24 -12.75
C ASP A 369 14.19 17.05 -14.14
N VAL A 370 13.88 15.80 -14.53
CA VAL A 370 13.20 15.50 -15.79
C VAL A 370 11.80 16.09 -15.84
N LEU A 371 11.05 16.04 -14.74
CA LEU A 371 9.69 16.59 -14.68
C LEU A 371 9.66 18.12 -14.55
N SER A 372 10.78 18.76 -14.22
CA SER A 372 10.91 20.21 -14.13
C SER A 372 11.20 20.87 -15.48
N LEU A 373 11.55 20.10 -16.52
CA LEU A 373 11.75 20.58 -17.90
C LEU A 373 10.42 20.85 -18.61
#